data_dbd1fac89b3bbc8b70c8313369cb9a69
#
_entry.id   dbd1fac89b3bbc8b70c8313369cb9a69
#
_cell.length_a   1.000
_cell.length_b   1.000
_cell.length_c   1.000
_cell.angle_alpha   90.00
_cell.angle_beta   90.00
_cell.angle_gamma   90.00
#
_symmetry.space_group_name_H-M   'P 1'
#
loop_
_entity.id
_entity.type
_entity.pdbx_description
1 polymer ?
#
loop_
_entity_poly.entity_id
_entity_poly.type
_entity_poly.pdbx_seq_one_letter_code
_entity_poly.pdbx_strand_id
1 'polypeptide(L)'
;MSWLDRLKATVAGPATVDPSRWIMLDVETSGLDMHKDRLLAIAAIAMRVDWQTGSLCVDLSDSFEVVLRQDEVSNKDNILLHGIGAQSQRDGLDPRLALQAFADYVGSAPLLAFHAAFDQRMINRYARQHLGQPLPNVWVDVDHLCAVTYEKVRARALDDWMAHFGIHCAVRHQAAADTLAECELLQHIWPKVVAQCKSWADVQRLAAQHRWLPRAG
;
A
#
# COMPACT_ATOMS: atom_id res chain seq x y z
N MET A 1 0.18 -11.60 23.39
CA MET A 1 -1.11 -11.96 22.73
C MET A 1 -0.76 -12.33 21.29
N SER A 2 -1.10 -13.56 20.88
CA SER A 2 -0.84 -14.05 19.52
C SER A 2 -1.68 -13.23 18.51
N TRP A 3 -1.17 -13.00 17.30
CA TRP A 3 -1.92 -12.38 16.21
C TRP A 3 -3.23 -13.12 15.90
N LEU A 4 -3.29 -14.44 16.16
CA LEU A 4 -4.51 -15.26 16.08
C LEU A 4 -5.59 -14.85 17.09
N ASP A 5 -5.22 -14.25 18.22
CA ASP A 5 -6.18 -13.74 19.21
C ASP A 5 -6.83 -12.43 18.74
N ARG A 6 -6.14 -11.66 17.88
CA ARG A 6 -6.69 -10.45 17.25
C ARG A 6 -7.70 -10.77 16.15
N LEU A 7 -7.51 -11.88 15.41
CA LEU A 7 -8.47 -12.33 14.41
C LEU A 7 -9.82 -12.77 15.01
N LYS A 8 -9.86 -13.21 16.28
CA LYS A 8 -11.09 -13.59 16.97
C LYS A 8 -11.89 -12.42 17.56
N ALA A 9 -11.28 -11.24 17.67
CA ALA A 9 -11.92 -10.07 18.27
C ALA A 9 -12.77 -9.23 17.28
N THR A 10 -12.77 -9.53 15.99
CA THR A 10 -13.45 -8.72 14.98
C THR A 10 -14.71 -9.39 14.42
N VAL A 11 -15.63 -9.79 15.30
CA VAL A 11 -17.06 -9.88 14.93
C VAL A 11 -17.71 -8.56 15.40
N ALA A 12 -17.29 -7.46 14.81
CA ALA A 12 -17.98 -6.20 14.93
C ALA A 12 -19.02 -6.12 13.79
N GLY A 13 -20.21 -5.59 14.11
CA GLY A 13 -21.27 -5.31 13.13
C GLY A 13 -20.77 -4.42 11.97
N PRO A 14 -21.62 -4.05 11.00
CA PRO A 14 -21.20 -3.30 9.82
C PRO A 14 -20.37 -2.11 10.25
N ALA A 15 -19.07 -2.16 9.96
CA ALA A 15 -18.13 -1.12 10.34
C ALA A 15 -18.63 0.20 9.75
N THR A 16 -18.88 1.18 10.60
CA THR A 16 -19.17 2.54 10.15
C THR A 16 -18.00 2.98 9.31
N VAL A 17 -18.27 3.37 8.06
CA VAL A 17 -17.24 3.87 7.14
C VAL A 17 -16.58 5.07 7.80
N ASP A 18 -15.30 4.95 8.16
CA ASP A 18 -14.52 6.07 8.68
C ASP A 18 -13.85 6.80 7.49
N PRO A 19 -14.37 7.96 7.07
CA PRO A 19 -13.86 8.67 5.91
C PRO A 19 -12.46 9.29 6.15
N SER A 20 -12.04 9.34 7.42
CA SER A 20 -10.72 9.84 7.80
C SER A 20 -9.63 8.77 7.71
N ARG A 21 -10.00 7.47 7.67
CA ARG A 21 -9.07 6.34 7.62
C ARG A 21 -8.72 5.98 6.19
N TRP A 22 -7.47 6.17 5.83
CA TRP A 22 -6.89 5.76 4.55
C TRP A 22 -5.84 4.67 4.79
N ILE A 23 -5.57 3.83 3.81
CA ILE A 23 -4.60 2.75 3.93
C ILE A 23 -3.50 2.94 2.91
N MET A 24 -2.27 3.13 3.39
CA MET A 24 -1.06 2.98 2.59
C MET A 24 -0.67 1.51 2.59
N LEU A 25 -0.22 0.98 1.47
CA LEU A 25 0.19 -0.42 1.36
C LEU A 25 1.26 -0.62 0.30
N ASP A 26 2.02 -1.70 0.49
CA ASP A 26 2.99 -2.22 -0.47
C ASP A 26 2.94 -3.74 -0.50
N VAL A 27 3.32 -4.36 -1.62
CA VAL A 27 3.33 -5.80 -1.80
C VAL A 27 4.70 -6.34 -2.19
N GLU A 28 5.05 -7.51 -1.66
CA GLU A 28 6.19 -8.29 -2.17
C GLU A 28 5.71 -9.38 -3.12
N THR A 29 6.47 -9.58 -4.19
CA THR A 29 6.12 -10.52 -5.25
C THR A 29 7.31 -11.34 -5.70
N SER A 30 7.07 -12.47 -6.37
CA SER A 30 8.15 -13.30 -6.92
C SER A 30 8.85 -12.71 -8.15
N GLY A 31 8.36 -11.57 -8.64
CA GLY A 31 8.89 -10.84 -9.78
C GLY A 31 7.89 -9.77 -10.27
N LEU A 32 8.17 -9.13 -11.39
CA LEU A 32 7.44 -7.95 -11.88
C LEU A 32 6.35 -8.26 -12.92
N ASP A 33 6.18 -9.51 -13.33
CA ASP A 33 5.11 -9.90 -14.26
C ASP A 33 3.78 -10.06 -13.51
N MET A 34 2.93 -9.05 -13.58
CA MET A 34 1.62 -9.02 -12.92
C MET A 34 0.67 -10.17 -13.31
N HIS A 35 0.97 -10.91 -14.37
CA HIS A 35 0.16 -12.04 -14.84
C HIS A 35 0.68 -13.39 -14.37
N LYS A 36 1.98 -13.52 -14.15
CA LYS A 36 2.66 -14.79 -13.84
C LYS A 36 3.22 -14.85 -12.43
N ASP A 37 3.78 -13.72 -11.97
CA ASP A 37 4.44 -13.68 -10.68
C ASP A 37 3.45 -13.76 -9.53
N ARG A 38 3.95 -14.26 -8.41
CA ARG A 38 3.14 -14.57 -7.24
C ARG A 38 3.18 -13.43 -6.23
N LEU A 39 2.06 -13.21 -5.56
CA LEU A 39 1.95 -12.33 -4.40
C LEU A 39 2.52 -13.08 -3.19
N LEU A 40 3.57 -12.55 -2.58
CA LEU A 40 4.27 -13.16 -1.47
C LEU A 40 3.89 -12.56 -0.12
N ALA A 41 3.77 -11.23 -0.06
CA ALA A 41 3.38 -10.52 1.16
C ALA A 41 2.57 -9.26 0.84
N ILE A 42 1.81 -8.82 1.83
CA ILE A 42 1.10 -7.53 1.84
C ILE A 42 1.43 -6.88 3.18
N ALA A 43 1.87 -5.63 3.16
CA ALA A 43 1.94 -4.78 4.33
C ALA A 43 1.06 -3.54 4.13
N ALA A 44 0.46 -3.06 5.20
CA ALA A 44 -0.40 -1.89 5.14
C ALA A 44 -0.41 -1.13 6.48
N ILE A 45 -0.51 0.18 6.41
CA ILE A 45 -0.55 1.07 7.57
C ILE A 45 -1.68 2.08 7.37
N ALA A 46 -2.50 2.27 8.40
CA ALA A 46 -3.54 3.29 8.35
C ALA A 46 -2.96 4.69 8.52
N MET A 47 -3.55 5.61 7.78
CA MET A 47 -3.33 7.05 7.93
C MET A 47 -4.64 7.73 8.30
N ARG A 48 -4.56 8.73 9.17
CA ARG A 48 -5.72 9.51 9.62
C ARG A 48 -5.68 10.92 9.04
N VAL A 49 -6.71 11.28 8.31
CA VAL A 49 -6.86 12.59 7.69
C VAL A 49 -7.89 13.41 8.44
N ASP A 50 -7.51 14.59 8.89
CA ASP A 50 -8.45 15.59 9.42
C ASP A 50 -8.49 16.78 8.45
N TRP A 51 -9.58 16.89 7.73
CA TRP A 51 -9.82 17.98 6.78
C TRP A 51 -10.06 19.33 7.43
N GLN A 52 -10.46 19.37 8.73
CA GLN A 52 -10.70 20.62 9.45
C GLN A 52 -9.38 21.28 9.83
N THR A 53 -8.45 20.49 10.34
CA THR A 53 -7.10 20.96 10.70
C THR A 53 -6.13 20.90 9.54
N GLY A 54 -6.43 20.11 8.50
CA GLY A 54 -5.53 19.85 7.40
C GLY A 54 -4.41 18.87 7.77
N SER A 55 -4.55 18.09 8.84
CA SER A 55 -3.52 17.17 9.31
C SER A 55 -3.62 15.79 8.64
N LEU A 56 -2.47 15.13 8.52
CA LEU A 56 -2.31 13.74 8.12
C LEU A 56 -1.35 13.05 9.10
N CYS A 57 -1.84 12.03 9.78
CA CYS A 57 -1.08 11.28 10.78
C CYS A 57 -0.98 9.80 10.40
N VAL A 58 0.20 9.21 10.59
CA VAL A 58 0.41 7.75 10.47
C VAL A 58 -0.05 7.08 11.76
N ASP A 59 -0.89 6.05 11.66
CA ASP A 59 -1.37 5.27 12.80
C ASP A 59 -0.71 3.88 12.81
N LEU A 60 0.49 3.78 13.40
CA LEU A 60 1.24 2.52 13.46
C LEU A 60 0.51 1.43 14.27
N SER A 61 -0.45 1.81 15.13
CA SER A 61 -1.23 0.83 15.89
C SER A 61 -2.31 0.16 15.05
N ASP A 62 -2.70 0.79 13.93
CA ASP A 62 -3.63 0.29 12.92
C ASP A 62 -2.82 -0.13 11.68
N SER A 63 -2.14 -1.27 11.79
CA SER A 63 -1.27 -1.82 10.75
C SER A 63 -1.56 -3.30 10.50
N PHE A 64 -1.23 -3.75 9.30
CA PHE A 64 -1.44 -5.11 8.83
C PHE A 64 -0.20 -5.61 8.11
N GLU A 65 0.18 -6.87 8.35
CA GLU A 65 1.21 -7.54 7.58
C GLU A 65 0.86 -9.03 7.47
N VAL A 66 1.04 -9.61 6.28
CA VAL A 66 0.84 -11.03 6.05
C VAL A 66 1.78 -11.55 4.97
N VAL A 67 2.37 -12.73 5.22
CA VAL A 67 3.04 -13.53 4.19
C VAL A 67 2.06 -14.61 3.72
N LEU A 68 1.87 -14.72 2.41
CA LEU A 68 1.02 -15.73 1.78
C LEU A 68 1.81 -17.03 1.62
N ARG A 69 1.18 -18.16 1.97
CA ARG A 69 1.76 -19.49 1.76
C ARG A 69 1.99 -19.74 0.27
N GLN A 70 3.20 -20.23 -0.04
CA GLN A 70 3.61 -20.58 -1.39
C GLN A 70 3.83 -22.08 -1.52
N ASP A 71 3.28 -22.72 -2.56
CA ASP A 71 3.57 -24.12 -2.89
C ASP A 71 5.02 -24.25 -3.41
N GLU A 72 5.48 -23.24 -4.16
CA GLU A 72 6.85 -23.14 -4.64
C GLU A 72 7.52 -21.90 -4.07
N VAL A 73 8.72 -22.06 -3.54
CA VAL A 73 9.53 -20.96 -3.01
C VAL A 73 10.06 -20.11 -4.17
N SER A 74 10.13 -18.81 -3.99
CA SER A 74 10.75 -17.90 -4.96
C SER A 74 12.27 -18.19 -5.09
N ASN A 75 12.89 -17.72 -6.16
CA ASN A 75 14.32 -17.92 -6.38
C ASN A 75 15.16 -17.18 -5.32
N LYS A 76 16.45 -17.55 -5.25
CA LYS A 76 17.37 -17.03 -4.23
C LYS A 76 17.53 -15.50 -4.30
N ASP A 77 17.60 -14.94 -5.50
CA ASP A 77 17.80 -13.49 -5.68
C ASP A 77 16.57 -12.71 -5.19
N ASN A 78 15.38 -13.22 -5.44
CA ASN A 78 14.14 -12.65 -4.94
C ASN A 78 14.07 -12.74 -3.40
N ILE A 79 14.47 -13.89 -2.80
CA ILE A 79 14.55 -14.03 -1.33
C ILE A 79 15.54 -13.02 -0.73
N LEU A 80 16.69 -12.83 -1.36
CA LEU A 80 17.69 -11.86 -0.89
C LEU A 80 17.21 -10.42 -1.02
N LEU A 81 16.36 -10.13 -2.02
CA LEU A 81 15.81 -8.81 -2.24
C LEU A 81 14.83 -8.41 -1.13
N HIS A 82 13.81 -9.22 -0.87
CA HIS A 82 12.73 -8.85 0.07
C HIS A 82 12.83 -9.53 1.43
N GLY A 83 13.82 -10.40 1.66
CA GLY A 83 14.05 -11.02 2.96
C GLY A 83 13.05 -12.10 3.38
N ILE A 84 12.03 -12.44 2.57
CA ILE A 84 11.04 -13.47 2.89
C ILE A 84 11.64 -14.85 2.59
N GLY A 85 12.24 -15.47 3.60
CA GLY A 85 12.92 -16.74 3.47
C GLY A 85 12.02 -17.89 3.02
N ALA A 86 12.65 -18.98 2.54
CA ALA A 86 11.94 -20.17 2.06
C ALA A 86 10.96 -20.74 3.09
N GLN A 87 11.35 -20.74 4.37
CA GLN A 87 10.49 -21.24 5.44
C GLN A 87 9.28 -20.34 5.65
N SER A 88 9.49 -19.01 5.69
CA SER A 88 8.39 -18.03 5.81
C SER A 88 7.38 -18.15 4.67
N GLN A 89 7.86 -18.41 3.44
CA GLN A 89 6.98 -18.62 2.30
C GLN A 89 6.15 -19.91 2.41
N ARG A 90 6.72 -21.00 2.98
CA ARG A 90 5.99 -22.26 3.19
C ARG A 90 5.01 -22.19 4.35
N ASP A 91 5.39 -21.50 5.43
CA ASP A 91 4.61 -21.37 6.66
C ASP A 91 3.63 -20.19 6.61
N GLY A 92 3.62 -19.45 5.51
CA GLY A 92 2.72 -18.33 5.30
C GLY A 92 1.24 -18.72 5.44
N LEU A 93 0.40 -17.74 5.60
CA LEU A 93 -1.05 -17.94 5.72
C LEU A 93 -1.62 -18.41 4.38
N ASP A 94 -2.59 -19.31 4.43
CA ASP A 94 -3.34 -19.73 3.25
C ASP A 94 -3.82 -18.51 2.45
N PRO A 95 -3.60 -18.45 1.12
CA PRO A 95 -3.89 -17.27 0.32
C PRO A 95 -5.33 -16.75 0.45
N ARG A 96 -6.31 -17.65 0.57
CA ARG A 96 -7.71 -17.25 0.77
C ARG A 96 -7.91 -16.57 2.13
N LEU A 97 -7.31 -17.13 3.19
CA LEU A 97 -7.39 -16.55 4.53
C LEU A 97 -6.63 -15.23 4.62
N ALA A 98 -5.47 -15.13 3.97
CA ALA A 98 -4.69 -13.91 3.91
C ALA A 98 -5.46 -12.77 3.22
N LEU A 99 -6.05 -13.05 2.06
CA LEU A 99 -6.86 -12.06 1.31
C LEU A 99 -8.14 -11.70 2.05
N GLN A 100 -8.80 -12.65 2.73
CA GLN A 100 -9.97 -12.35 3.54
C GLN A 100 -9.60 -11.42 4.72
N ALA A 101 -8.52 -11.76 5.44
CA ALA A 101 -8.04 -10.92 6.54
C ALA A 101 -7.64 -9.51 6.06
N PHE A 102 -7.01 -9.40 4.89
CA PHE A 102 -6.69 -8.13 4.28
C PHE A 102 -7.95 -7.34 3.88
N ALA A 103 -8.92 -8.00 3.24
CA ALA A 103 -10.20 -7.38 2.87
C ALA A 103 -10.96 -6.86 4.10
N ASP A 104 -10.96 -7.64 5.19
CA ASP A 104 -11.59 -7.26 6.46
C ASP A 104 -10.84 -6.07 7.10
N TYR A 105 -9.51 -6.04 7.03
CA TYR A 105 -8.67 -4.95 7.53
C TYR A 105 -8.91 -3.64 6.79
N VAL A 106 -8.90 -3.67 5.46
CA VAL A 106 -9.07 -2.44 4.68
C VAL A 106 -10.53 -1.95 4.67
N GLY A 107 -11.50 -2.87 4.80
CA GLY A 107 -12.92 -2.53 4.73
C GLY A 107 -13.25 -1.71 3.49
N SER A 108 -13.87 -0.55 3.66
CA SER A 108 -14.18 0.39 2.58
C SER A 108 -13.19 1.57 2.48
N ALA A 109 -12.08 1.53 3.22
CA ALA A 109 -11.11 2.61 3.22
C ALA A 109 -10.49 2.83 1.83
N PRO A 110 -10.17 4.09 1.46
CA PRO A 110 -9.35 4.38 0.31
C PRO A 110 -7.96 3.77 0.46
N LEU A 111 -7.39 3.28 -0.66
CA LEU A 111 -6.08 2.65 -0.72
C LEU A 111 -5.09 3.54 -1.48
N LEU A 112 -3.86 3.58 -0.96
CA LEU A 112 -2.75 4.30 -1.55
C LEU A 112 -1.55 3.35 -1.66
N ALA A 113 -0.77 3.50 -2.72
CA ALA A 113 0.51 2.82 -2.91
C ALA A 113 1.40 3.66 -3.82
N PHE A 114 2.69 3.47 -3.79
CA PHE A 114 3.60 4.04 -4.77
C PHE A 114 3.62 3.14 -6.02
N HIS A 115 3.35 3.68 -7.19
CA HIS A 115 3.06 2.92 -8.41
C HIS A 115 1.85 1.97 -8.26
N ALA A 116 0.80 2.44 -7.63
CA ALA A 116 -0.39 1.71 -7.19
C ALA A 116 -1.01 0.74 -8.23
N ALA A 117 -0.77 0.94 -9.51
CA ALA A 117 -1.29 0.07 -10.56
C ALA A 117 -0.76 -1.37 -10.46
N PHE A 118 0.46 -1.56 -9.96
CA PHE A 118 1.07 -2.88 -9.75
C PHE A 118 0.38 -3.59 -8.58
N ASP A 119 0.35 -2.96 -7.41
CA ASP A 119 -0.25 -3.52 -6.20
C ASP A 119 -1.72 -3.85 -6.40
N GLN A 120 -2.47 -2.92 -6.97
CA GLN A 120 -3.88 -3.09 -7.27
C GLN A 120 -4.12 -4.31 -8.18
N ARG A 121 -3.30 -4.50 -9.21
CA ARG A 121 -3.44 -5.65 -10.12
C ARG A 121 -3.10 -6.96 -9.42
N MET A 122 -2.01 -7.00 -8.65
CA MET A 122 -1.59 -8.19 -7.91
C MET A 122 -2.65 -8.60 -6.88
N ILE A 123 -3.07 -7.67 -6.02
CA ILE A 123 -4.10 -7.92 -5.00
C ILE A 123 -5.42 -8.32 -5.67
N ASN A 124 -5.88 -7.61 -6.68
CA ASN A 124 -7.16 -7.90 -7.33
C ASN A 124 -7.15 -9.21 -8.13
N ARG A 125 -6.01 -9.63 -8.68
CA ARG A 125 -5.86 -10.94 -9.30
C ARG A 125 -6.07 -12.05 -8.26
N TYR A 126 -5.40 -11.94 -7.11
CA TYR A 126 -5.52 -12.90 -6.01
C TYR A 126 -6.91 -12.85 -5.36
N ALA A 127 -7.48 -11.66 -5.16
CA ALA A 127 -8.84 -11.52 -4.64
C ALA A 127 -9.88 -12.21 -5.55
N ARG A 128 -9.79 -12.03 -6.88
CA ARG A 128 -10.67 -12.76 -7.82
C ARG A 128 -10.48 -14.27 -7.73
N GLN A 129 -9.23 -14.72 -7.63
CA GLN A 129 -8.91 -16.16 -7.58
C GLN A 129 -9.40 -16.82 -6.28
N HIS A 130 -9.26 -16.14 -5.14
CA HIS A 130 -9.49 -16.74 -3.82
C HIS A 130 -10.78 -16.29 -3.14
N LEU A 131 -11.30 -15.10 -3.45
CA LEU A 131 -12.54 -14.55 -2.89
C LEU A 131 -13.67 -14.45 -3.93
N GLY A 132 -13.39 -14.73 -5.22
CA GLY A 132 -14.37 -14.69 -6.31
C GLY A 132 -14.60 -13.29 -6.90
N GLN A 133 -14.09 -12.23 -6.30
CA GLN A 133 -14.25 -10.85 -6.77
C GLN A 133 -13.04 -9.98 -6.39
N PRO A 134 -12.78 -8.88 -7.13
CA PRO A 134 -11.75 -7.92 -6.75
C PRO A 134 -12.20 -7.14 -5.51
N LEU A 135 -11.25 -6.47 -4.85
CA LEU A 135 -11.58 -5.51 -3.80
C LEU A 135 -12.29 -4.28 -4.40
N PRO A 136 -13.37 -3.79 -3.76
CA PRO A 136 -14.15 -2.66 -4.27
C PRO A 136 -13.49 -1.30 -4.00
N ASN A 137 -12.37 -1.28 -3.26
CA ASN A 137 -11.72 -0.07 -2.79
C ASN A 137 -11.24 0.81 -3.94
N VAL A 138 -11.32 2.12 -3.72
CA VAL A 138 -10.76 3.13 -4.62
C VAL A 138 -9.29 3.34 -4.32
N TRP A 139 -8.49 3.62 -5.36
CA TRP A 139 -7.04 3.72 -5.26
C TRP A 139 -6.54 5.08 -5.72
N VAL A 140 -5.45 5.52 -5.09
CA VAL A 140 -4.65 6.67 -5.54
C VAL A 140 -3.18 6.28 -5.56
N ASP A 141 -2.50 6.66 -6.62
CA ASP A 141 -1.06 6.48 -6.79
C ASP A 141 -0.32 7.66 -6.14
N VAL A 142 0.57 7.35 -5.20
CA VAL A 142 1.35 8.36 -4.46
C VAL A 142 2.38 9.03 -5.38
N ASP A 143 2.99 8.30 -6.34
CA ASP A 143 3.88 8.89 -7.33
C ASP A 143 3.16 9.97 -8.16
N HIS A 144 1.91 9.74 -8.53
CA HIS A 144 1.11 10.75 -9.24
C HIS A 144 0.90 12.02 -8.40
N LEU A 145 0.65 11.88 -7.08
CA LEU A 145 0.53 13.04 -6.19
C LEU A 145 1.86 13.78 -6.05
N CYS A 146 2.97 13.05 -5.92
CA CYS A 146 4.31 13.62 -5.89
C CYS A 146 4.60 14.42 -7.17
N ALA A 147 4.35 13.82 -8.33
CA ALA A 147 4.61 14.45 -9.63
C ALA A 147 3.80 15.75 -9.83
N VAL A 148 2.51 15.76 -9.47
CA VAL A 148 1.66 16.96 -9.64
C VAL A 148 1.91 18.05 -8.61
N THR A 149 2.42 17.71 -7.42
CA THR A 149 2.71 18.69 -6.37
C THR A 149 4.15 19.22 -6.42
N TYR A 150 5.06 18.47 -7.04
CA TYR A 150 6.49 18.79 -7.18
C TYR A 150 6.97 18.65 -8.63
N GLU A 151 6.27 19.25 -9.58
CA GLU A 151 6.49 19.14 -11.05
C GLU A 151 7.95 19.40 -11.51
N LYS A 152 8.73 20.15 -10.73
CA LYS A 152 10.13 20.44 -11.06
C LYS A 152 11.11 19.36 -10.60
N VAL A 153 10.66 18.41 -9.76
CA VAL A 153 11.50 17.33 -9.27
C VAL A 153 11.53 16.21 -10.31
N ARG A 154 12.73 15.76 -10.66
CA ARG A 154 12.96 14.69 -11.63
C ARG A 154 13.14 13.35 -10.93
N ALA A 155 12.11 12.88 -10.25
CA ALA A 155 12.09 11.58 -9.57
C ALA A 155 11.12 10.62 -10.29
N ARG A 156 11.43 9.34 -10.32
CA ARG A 156 10.63 8.28 -10.96
C ARG A 156 10.45 7.06 -10.06
N ALA A 157 11.40 6.82 -9.17
CA ALA A 157 11.38 5.72 -8.22
C ALA A 157 11.13 6.25 -6.81
N LEU A 158 10.67 5.39 -5.92
CA LEU A 158 10.52 5.72 -4.51
C LEU A 158 11.84 6.21 -3.91
N ASP A 159 12.97 5.58 -4.29
CA ASP A 159 14.30 5.98 -3.83
C ASP A 159 14.66 7.42 -4.22
N ASP A 160 14.28 7.87 -5.42
CA ASP A 160 14.52 9.25 -5.86
C ASP A 160 13.75 10.25 -4.99
N TRP A 161 12.48 9.94 -4.68
CA TRP A 161 11.64 10.76 -3.82
C TRP A 161 12.12 10.76 -2.38
N MET A 162 12.51 9.60 -1.86
CA MET A 162 13.09 9.50 -0.52
C MET A 162 14.38 10.33 -0.41
N ALA A 163 15.26 10.22 -1.41
CA ALA A 163 16.50 11.04 -1.43
C ALA A 163 16.18 12.54 -1.49
N HIS A 164 15.16 12.94 -2.28
CA HIS A 164 14.75 14.35 -2.38
C HIS A 164 14.27 14.93 -1.04
N PHE A 165 13.53 14.14 -0.25
CA PHE A 165 12.97 14.58 1.03
C PHE A 165 13.81 14.21 2.26
N GLY A 166 14.91 13.45 2.08
CA GLY A 166 15.73 12.97 3.18
C GLY A 166 15.05 11.89 4.02
N ILE A 167 14.16 11.08 3.40
CA ILE A 167 13.48 9.96 4.06
C ILE A 167 14.44 8.77 4.12
N HIS A 168 14.52 8.14 5.28
CA HIS A 168 15.38 6.98 5.52
C HIS A 168 14.52 5.72 5.72
N CYS A 169 14.48 4.85 4.73
CA CYS A 169 13.90 3.51 4.90
C CYS A 169 14.91 2.60 5.59
N ALA A 170 14.49 1.90 6.65
CA ALA A 170 15.38 1.04 7.43
C ALA A 170 15.92 -0.13 6.62
N VAL A 171 15.06 -0.77 5.82
CA VAL A 171 15.41 -1.87 4.92
C VAL A 171 14.51 -1.78 3.68
N ARG A 172 15.09 -1.44 2.53
CA ARG A 172 14.38 -1.40 1.25
C ARG A 172 13.96 -2.81 0.81
N HIS A 173 12.87 -2.88 0.06
CA HIS A 173 12.29 -4.13 -0.44
C HIS A 173 11.81 -5.05 0.69
N GLN A 174 11.32 -4.48 1.75
CA GLN A 174 10.49 -5.13 2.76
C GLN A 174 9.18 -4.36 2.85
N ALA A 175 8.07 -5.01 2.51
CA ALA A 175 6.78 -4.35 2.35
C ALA A 175 6.42 -3.42 3.54
N ALA A 176 6.63 -3.84 4.78
CA ALA A 176 6.33 -3.00 5.94
C ALA A 176 7.20 -1.73 6.02
N ALA A 177 8.51 -1.85 5.69
CA ALA A 177 9.44 -0.73 5.73
C ALA A 177 9.19 0.24 4.56
N ASP A 178 8.88 -0.29 3.37
CA ASP A 178 8.53 0.51 2.21
C ASP A 178 7.19 1.21 2.39
N THR A 179 6.17 0.52 2.92
CA THR A 179 4.89 1.14 3.30
C THR A 179 5.08 2.32 4.26
N LEU A 180 5.95 2.19 5.26
CA LEU A 180 6.24 3.30 6.19
C LEU A 180 6.92 4.47 5.47
N ALA A 181 7.89 4.20 4.59
CA ALA A 181 8.56 5.24 3.80
C ALA A 181 7.58 5.96 2.86
N GLU A 182 6.60 5.25 2.28
CA GLU A 182 5.52 5.84 1.49
C GLU A 182 4.58 6.70 2.34
N CYS A 183 4.28 6.28 3.57
CA CYS A 183 3.54 7.11 4.52
C CYS A 183 4.28 8.44 4.80
N GLU A 184 5.59 8.36 5.08
CA GLU A 184 6.43 9.55 5.29
C GLU A 184 6.48 10.42 4.04
N LEU A 185 6.60 9.83 2.85
CA LEU A 185 6.57 10.55 1.59
C LEU A 185 5.25 11.32 1.41
N LEU A 186 4.11 10.67 1.69
CA LEU A 186 2.82 11.35 1.63
C LEU A 186 2.73 12.49 2.65
N GLN A 187 3.28 12.33 3.86
CA GLN A 187 3.34 13.41 4.85
C GLN A 187 4.19 14.60 4.35
N HIS A 188 5.32 14.36 3.67
CA HIS A 188 6.15 15.42 3.12
C HIS A 188 5.46 16.24 2.02
N ILE A 189 4.67 15.59 1.17
CA ILE A 189 3.93 16.29 0.12
C ILE A 189 2.58 16.83 0.60
N TRP A 190 2.10 16.39 1.76
CA TRP A 190 0.75 16.68 2.29
C TRP A 190 0.41 18.17 2.34
N PRO A 191 1.30 19.08 2.77
CA PRO A 191 1.00 20.52 2.77
C PRO A 191 0.57 21.06 1.41
N LYS A 192 1.12 20.52 0.30
CA LYS A 192 0.72 20.93 -1.05
C LYS A 192 -0.56 20.24 -1.52
N VAL A 193 -0.82 19.01 -1.04
CA VAL A 193 -2.06 18.29 -1.32
C VAL A 193 -3.22 18.98 -0.60
N VAL A 194 -3.13 19.21 0.70
CA VAL A 194 -4.23 19.80 1.50
C VAL A 194 -4.53 21.25 1.12
N ALA A 195 -3.56 21.98 0.56
CA ALA A 195 -3.78 23.31 0.02
C ALA A 195 -4.76 23.33 -1.17
N GLN A 196 -4.89 22.21 -1.89
CA GLN A 196 -5.70 22.06 -3.10
C GLN A 196 -6.91 21.14 -2.92
N CYS A 197 -6.92 20.32 -1.84
CA CYS A 197 -7.91 19.28 -1.61
C CYS A 197 -8.66 19.52 -0.30
N LYS A 198 -9.95 19.18 -0.28
CA LYS A 198 -10.81 19.21 0.91
C LYS A 198 -11.57 17.91 1.10
N SER A 199 -11.34 16.93 0.24
CA SER A 199 -11.98 15.62 0.27
C SER A 199 -11.14 14.59 -0.45
N TRP A 200 -11.45 13.30 -0.24
CA TRP A 200 -10.84 12.23 -1.01
C TRP A 200 -11.06 12.39 -2.53
N ALA A 201 -12.23 12.83 -2.94
CA ALA A 201 -12.53 13.07 -4.35
C ALA A 201 -11.62 14.15 -4.97
N ASP A 202 -11.22 15.16 -4.19
CA ASP A 202 -10.25 16.16 -4.63
C ASP A 202 -8.86 15.54 -4.82
N VAL A 203 -8.43 14.69 -3.90
CA VAL A 203 -7.15 13.96 -3.97
C VAL A 203 -7.10 13.09 -5.23
N GLN A 204 -8.18 12.36 -5.53
CA GLN A 204 -8.27 11.58 -6.76
C GLN A 204 -8.18 12.47 -8.01
N ARG A 205 -8.86 13.61 -8.01
CA ARG A 205 -8.78 14.57 -9.13
C ARG A 205 -7.39 15.16 -9.28
N LEU A 206 -6.72 15.48 -8.17
CA LEU A 206 -5.36 15.99 -8.18
C LEU A 206 -4.39 14.95 -8.76
N ALA A 207 -4.41 13.73 -8.24
CA ALA A 207 -3.59 12.63 -8.76
C ALA A 207 -3.83 12.38 -10.27
N ALA A 208 -5.08 12.47 -10.71
CA ALA A 208 -5.43 12.27 -12.12
C ALA A 208 -4.83 13.33 -13.07
N GLN A 209 -4.37 14.48 -12.55
CA GLN A 209 -3.69 15.50 -13.37
C GLN A 209 -2.31 15.05 -13.85
N HIS A 210 -1.69 14.04 -13.22
CA HIS A 210 -0.42 13.46 -13.64
C HIS A 210 -0.40 13.12 -15.15
N ARG A 211 -1.51 12.66 -15.72
CA ARG A 211 -1.61 12.33 -17.16
C ARG A 211 -1.36 13.52 -18.11
N TRP A 212 -1.45 14.75 -17.60
CA TRP A 212 -1.24 15.99 -18.37
C TRP A 212 0.15 16.59 -18.19
N LEU A 213 0.95 16.05 -17.27
CA LEU A 213 2.31 16.51 -17.10
C LEU A 213 3.16 16.12 -18.32
N PRO A 214 4.07 16.99 -18.77
CA PRO A 214 5.01 16.65 -19.82
C PRO A 214 5.81 15.40 -19.41
N ARG A 215 5.80 14.36 -20.22
CA ARG A 215 6.68 13.21 -19.99
C ARG A 215 8.10 13.72 -20.06
N ALA A 216 8.85 13.58 -18.97
CA ALA A 216 10.28 13.84 -18.99
C ALA A 216 10.91 12.87 -19.99
N GLY A 217 11.45 13.42 -21.09
CA GLY A 217 12.19 12.66 -22.08
C GLY A 217 13.49 12.06 -21.50
#